data_b4f998648519c7038b9266b923271e50
#
_entry.id   b4f998648519c7038b9266b923271e50
#
_cell.length_a   1.000
_cell.length_b   1.000
_cell.length_c   1.000
_cell.angle_alpha   90.00
_cell.angle_beta   90.00
_cell.angle_gamma   90.00
#
_symmetry.space_group_name_H-M   'P 1'
#
loop_
_entity.id
_entity.type
_entity.pdbx_description
1 polymer ?
#
loop_
_entity_poly.entity_id
_entity_poly.type
_entity_poly.pdbx_seq_one_letter_code
_entity_poly.pdbx_strand_id
1 'polypeptide(L)'
;DKLIAVYYYALADRTSLVAALQQAGARMQTTKFTDARAVFVEADKETIAAIAALPMVSYVSLQTLSARPLNYKSMGEHSIRSLQAAAGRNLSGKGVVVGIGDNSEVSTGHLDFTGRVISRVSFPISFHGIHVTGTVAGAGLLNPKYNGMAPRATIVSQYLSDIITNTPVYATDYSMIATNNSYTAADDSCAGNGAYDFTSNYTDNQMRTYEQVLHVVSAGND
;
A
#
# COMPACT_ATOMS: atom_id res chain seq x y z
N ASP A 1 -15.09 14.51 -22.05
CA ASP A 1 -14.36 13.29 -22.35
C ASP A 1 -13.89 12.62 -21.07
N LYS A 2 -13.75 11.31 -21.10
CA LYS A 2 -13.26 10.50 -19.98
C LYS A 2 -12.05 9.70 -20.44
N LEU A 3 -11.07 9.54 -19.56
CA LEU A 3 -10.00 8.59 -19.79
C LEU A 3 -10.51 7.18 -19.49
N ILE A 4 -10.33 6.28 -20.45
CA ILE A 4 -10.70 4.87 -20.32
C ILE A 4 -9.54 3.96 -20.72
N ALA A 5 -9.48 2.77 -20.12
CA ALA A 5 -8.67 1.66 -20.59
C ALA A 5 -9.57 0.69 -21.38
N VAL A 6 -9.17 0.40 -22.60
CA VAL A 6 -9.85 -0.54 -23.50
C VAL A 6 -9.05 -1.82 -23.53
N TYR A 7 -9.61 -2.88 -22.92
CA TYR A 7 -9.01 -4.21 -22.91
C TYR A 7 -9.48 -4.99 -24.14
N TYR A 8 -8.61 -5.81 -24.71
CA TYR A 8 -8.91 -6.56 -25.92
C TYR A 8 -8.57 -8.05 -25.78
N TYR A 9 -9.25 -8.88 -26.57
CA TYR A 9 -9.07 -10.32 -26.52
C TYR A 9 -7.66 -10.74 -26.97
N ALA A 10 -7.20 -11.88 -26.46
CA ALA A 10 -5.84 -12.39 -26.71
C ALA A 10 -5.49 -12.60 -28.20
N LEU A 11 -6.50 -12.90 -29.01
CA LEU A 11 -6.36 -13.14 -30.45
C LEU A 11 -6.51 -11.85 -31.29
N ALA A 12 -6.84 -10.72 -30.66
CA ALA A 12 -7.00 -9.46 -31.37
C ALA A 12 -5.62 -8.80 -31.60
N ASP A 13 -5.42 -8.28 -32.79
CA ASP A 13 -4.22 -7.50 -33.12
C ASP A 13 -4.34 -6.08 -32.57
N ARG A 14 -3.32 -5.64 -31.83
CA ARG A 14 -3.29 -4.32 -31.21
C ARG A 14 -3.33 -3.17 -32.24
N THR A 15 -2.70 -3.37 -33.41
CA THR A 15 -2.66 -2.33 -34.46
C THR A 15 -4.05 -2.12 -35.06
N SER A 16 -4.76 -3.19 -35.34
CA SER A 16 -6.13 -3.14 -35.82
C SER A 16 -7.08 -2.52 -34.79
N LEU A 17 -6.88 -2.82 -33.51
CA LEU A 17 -7.65 -2.20 -32.43
C LEU A 17 -7.41 -0.69 -32.40
N VAL A 18 -6.14 -0.23 -32.42
CA VAL A 18 -5.82 1.20 -32.38
C VAL A 18 -6.46 1.92 -33.57
N ALA A 19 -6.41 1.36 -34.76
CA ALA A 19 -7.06 1.95 -35.93
C ALA A 19 -8.61 2.06 -35.75
N ALA A 20 -9.24 1.02 -35.22
CA ALA A 20 -10.69 1.03 -34.95
C ALA A 20 -11.07 2.06 -33.88
N LEU A 21 -10.26 2.21 -32.82
CA LEU A 21 -10.48 3.22 -31.76
C LEU A 21 -10.38 4.65 -32.32
N GLN A 22 -9.39 4.90 -33.18
CA GLN A 22 -9.24 6.20 -33.83
C GLN A 22 -10.40 6.50 -34.79
N GLN A 23 -10.87 5.50 -35.55
CA GLN A 23 -12.04 5.62 -36.41
C GLN A 23 -13.32 5.90 -35.61
N ALA A 24 -13.44 5.33 -34.42
CA ALA A 24 -14.56 5.63 -33.50
C ALA A 24 -14.47 7.04 -32.87
N GLY A 25 -13.42 7.81 -33.11
CA GLY A 25 -13.25 9.16 -32.58
C GLY A 25 -12.49 9.24 -31.26
N ALA A 26 -11.90 8.16 -30.80
CA ALA A 26 -11.13 8.16 -29.57
C ALA A 26 -9.76 8.84 -29.72
N ARG A 27 -9.35 9.60 -28.71
CA ARG A 27 -8.01 10.20 -28.64
C ARG A 27 -7.07 9.28 -27.88
N MET A 28 -6.04 8.80 -28.56
CA MET A 28 -5.03 7.90 -27.97
C MET A 28 -4.26 8.60 -26.86
N GLN A 29 -4.03 7.89 -25.76
CA GLN A 29 -3.24 8.36 -24.63
C GLN A 29 -2.00 7.51 -24.44
N THR A 30 -0.87 8.16 -24.19
CA THR A 30 0.37 7.46 -23.86
C THR A 30 0.29 6.94 -22.43
N THR A 31 0.72 5.71 -22.23
CA THR A 31 0.76 5.06 -20.90
C THR A 31 2.12 4.43 -20.66
N LYS A 32 2.49 4.33 -19.38
CA LYS A 32 3.64 3.57 -18.92
C LYS A 32 3.39 2.04 -18.87
N PHE A 33 2.14 1.61 -19.02
CA PHE A 33 1.74 0.21 -19.00
C PHE A 33 1.85 -0.41 -20.40
N THR A 34 3.08 -0.62 -20.86
CA THR A 34 3.35 -1.04 -22.25
C THR A 34 2.99 -2.50 -22.53
N ASP A 35 3.03 -3.36 -21.52
CA ASP A 35 2.81 -4.81 -21.61
C ASP A 35 1.37 -5.23 -21.32
N ALA A 36 0.53 -4.27 -20.89
CA ALA A 36 -0.87 -4.53 -20.63
C ALA A 36 -1.62 -4.79 -21.96
N ARG A 37 -2.52 -5.79 -21.98
CA ARG A 37 -3.49 -5.96 -23.07
C ARG A 37 -4.60 -4.91 -22.98
N ALA A 38 -4.19 -3.66 -22.90
CA ALA A 38 -5.05 -2.51 -22.82
C ALA A 38 -4.49 -1.34 -23.62
N VAL A 39 -5.38 -0.55 -24.16
CA VAL A 39 -5.10 0.71 -24.82
C VAL A 39 -5.83 1.82 -24.08
N PHE A 40 -5.14 2.93 -23.81
CA PHE A 40 -5.70 4.05 -23.07
C PHE A 40 -6.14 5.14 -24.05
N VAL A 41 -7.38 5.58 -23.91
CA VAL A 41 -7.95 6.61 -24.77
C VAL A 41 -8.83 7.56 -23.98
N GLU A 42 -8.94 8.79 -24.45
CA GLU A 42 -10.00 9.72 -24.06
C GLU A 42 -11.13 9.66 -25.06
N ALA A 43 -12.36 9.56 -24.55
CA ALA A 43 -13.57 9.49 -25.35
C ALA A 43 -14.76 10.09 -24.61
N ASP A 44 -15.74 10.57 -25.34
CA ASP A 44 -17.05 10.95 -24.83
C ASP A 44 -17.94 9.72 -24.65
N LYS A 45 -19.16 9.92 -24.15
CA LYS A 45 -20.07 8.84 -23.82
C LYS A 45 -20.51 8.02 -25.06
N GLU A 46 -20.75 8.69 -26.17
CA GLU A 46 -21.16 8.09 -27.43
C GLU A 46 -20.02 7.24 -28.02
N THR A 47 -18.82 7.79 -28.04
CA THR A 47 -17.60 7.09 -28.47
C THR A 47 -17.31 5.88 -27.58
N ILE A 48 -17.46 5.98 -26.25
CA ILE A 48 -17.29 4.86 -25.32
C ILE A 48 -18.25 3.72 -25.64
N ALA A 49 -19.53 4.04 -25.95
CA ALA A 49 -20.51 3.03 -26.33
C ALA A 49 -20.14 2.34 -27.66
N ALA A 50 -19.67 3.11 -28.65
CA ALA A 50 -19.19 2.55 -29.92
C ALA A 50 -17.97 1.65 -29.73
N ILE A 51 -17.00 2.05 -28.90
CA ILE A 51 -15.82 1.26 -28.56
C ILE A 51 -16.20 -0.06 -27.88
N ALA A 52 -17.14 -0.02 -26.92
CA ALA A 52 -17.58 -1.22 -26.20
C ALA A 52 -18.30 -2.23 -27.11
N ALA A 53 -18.82 -1.79 -28.26
CA ALA A 53 -19.46 -2.65 -29.26
C ALA A 53 -18.48 -3.28 -30.26
N LEU A 54 -17.20 -2.90 -30.26
CA LEU A 54 -16.21 -3.46 -31.17
C LEU A 54 -15.94 -4.95 -30.80
N PRO A 55 -15.95 -5.86 -31.79
CA PRO A 55 -15.82 -7.31 -31.53
C PRO A 55 -14.48 -7.73 -30.94
N MET A 56 -13.46 -6.89 -31.08
CA MET A 56 -12.12 -7.12 -30.51
C MET A 56 -11.95 -6.61 -29.08
N VAL A 57 -12.92 -5.84 -28.56
CA VAL A 57 -12.89 -5.29 -27.20
C VAL A 57 -13.53 -6.29 -26.23
N SER A 58 -12.78 -6.65 -25.19
CA SER A 58 -13.27 -7.56 -24.15
C SER A 58 -13.90 -6.80 -22.96
N TYR A 59 -13.39 -5.62 -22.65
CA TYR A 59 -13.82 -4.82 -21.51
C TYR A 59 -13.38 -3.37 -21.64
N VAL A 60 -14.16 -2.44 -21.11
CA VAL A 60 -13.82 -1.01 -21.01
C VAL A 60 -13.91 -0.58 -19.56
N SER A 61 -12.86 0.03 -19.06
CA SER A 61 -12.77 0.53 -17.68
C SER A 61 -12.53 2.02 -17.65
N LEU A 62 -13.33 2.73 -16.85
CA LEU A 62 -13.07 4.13 -16.55
C LEU A 62 -11.79 4.25 -15.73
N GLN A 63 -10.87 5.11 -16.16
CA GLN A 63 -9.64 5.39 -15.44
C GLN A 63 -9.76 6.71 -14.66
N THR A 64 -9.62 6.63 -13.37
CA THR A 64 -9.45 7.80 -12.53
C THR A 64 -7.96 8.03 -12.32
N LEU A 65 -7.42 9.11 -12.88
CA LEU A 65 -5.99 9.42 -12.84
C LEU A 65 -5.46 9.81 -11.44
N SER A 66 -6.31 9.89 -10.43
CA SER A 66 -5.92 10.30 -9.09
C SER A 66 -5.93 9.12 -8.14
N ALA A 67 -4.77 8.54 -7.90
CA ALA A 67 -4.56 7.80 -6.66
C ALA A 67 -4.79 8.77 -5.50
N ARG A 68 -5.80 8.54 -4.68
CA ARG A 68 -6.06 9.32 -3.46
C ARG A 68 -5.64 8.48 -2.27
N PRO A 69 -4.88 9.06 -1.32
CA PRO A 69 -4.64 8.39 -0.06
C PRO A 69 -5.97 8.06 0.61
N LEU A 70 -6.22 6.80 0.91
CA LEU A 70 -7.47 6.34 1.52
C LEU A 70 -7.43 6.42 3.05
N ASN A 71 -6.27 6.67 3.67
CA ASN A 71 -6.06 6.66 5.11
C ASN A 71 -7.07 7.52 5.87
N TYR A 72 -7.43 8.70 5.34
CA TYR A 72 -8.41 9.57 5.98
C TYR A 72 -9.81 8.97 6.07
N LYS A 73 -10.25 8.25 5.04
CA LYS A 73 -11.53 7.54 5.03
C LYS A 73 -11.46 6.30 5.91
N SER A 74 -10.38 5.53 5.79
CA SER A 74 -10.11 4.34 6.58
C SER A 74 -10.14 4.63 8.09
N MET A 75 -9.59 5.74 8.54
CA MET A 75 -9.69 6.16 9.95
C MET A 75 -11.14 6.34 10.41
N GLY A 76 -12.03 6.81 9.53
CA GLY A 76 -13.47 6.92 9.82
C GLY A 76 -14.14 5.54 9.85
N GLU A 77 -13.89 4.73 8.85
CA GLU A 77 -14.45 3.37 8.70
C GLU A 77 -14.07 2.45 9.87
N HIS A 78 -12.85 2.57 10.37
CA HIS A 78 -12.36 1.82 11.54
C HIS A 78 -12.59 2.52 12.89
N SER A 79 -13.37 3.61 12.93
CA SER A 79 -13.69 4.37 14.15
C SER A 79 -12.45 4.94 14.88
N ILE A 80 -11.30 5.02 14.24
CA ILE A 80 -10.04 5.49 14.85
C ILE A 80 -10.18 6.94 15.36
N ARG A 81 -10.90 7.79 14.62
CA ARG A 81 -11.11 9.19 15.02
C ARG A 81 -11.85 9.31 16.34
N SER A 82 -12.84 8.43 16.58
CA SER A 82 -13.57 8.40 17.86
C SER A 82 -12.66 7.96 19.01
N LEU A 83 -11.71 7.06 18.75
CA LEU A 83 -10.70 6.64 19.73
C LEU A 83 -9.69 7.75 20.03
N GLN A 84 -9.28 8.51 19.02
CA GLN A 84 -8.32 9.60 19.15
C GLN A 84 -8.93 10.88 19.71
N ALA A 85 -10.24 11.09 19.58
CA ALA A 85 -10.91 12.31 19.99
C ALA A 85 -10.71 12.60 21.49
N ALA A 86 -10.43 13.85 21.84
CA ALA A 86 -10.22 14.27 23.22
C ALA A 86 -11.46 14.05 24.10
N ALA A 87 -12.65 14.19 23.52
CA ALA A 87 -13.92 13.89 24.18
C ALA A 87 -14.26 12.38 24.20
N GLY A 88 -13.47 11.56 23.49
CA GLY A 88 -13.58 10.10 23.46
C GLY A 88 -12.58 9.44 24.41
N ARG A 89 -11.91 8.39 23.91
CA ARG A 89 -10.90 7.66 24.70
C ARG A 89 -9.53 8.34 24.74
N ASN A 90 -9.29 9.36 23.91
CA ASN A 90 -8.02 10.08 23.76
C ASN A 90 -6.81 9.16 23.54
N LEU A 91 -6.99 8.10 22.76
CA LEU A 91 -5.94 7.13 22.44
C LEU A 91 -5.11 7.64 21.26
N SER A 92 -3.84 7.85 21.49
CA SER A 92 -2.92 8.38 20.47
C SER A 92 -1.73 7.45 20.16
N GLY A 93 -1.66 6.31 20.81
CA GLY A 93 -0.50 5.41 20.75
C GLY A 93 0.69 5.87 21.57
N LYS A 94 0.56 6.87 22.46
CA LYS A 94 1.64 7.30 23.37
C LYS A 94 2.04 6.13 24.28
N GLY A 95 3.34 5.80 24.30
CA GLY A 95 3.88 4.68 25.09
C GLY A 95 3.76 3.32 24.37
N VAL A 96 3.18 3.29 23.16
CA VAL A 96 3.12 2.09 22.32
C VAL A 96 4.32 2.07 21.38
N VAL A 97 4.94 0.92 21.18
CA VAL A 97 6.03 0.70 20.23
C VAL A 97 5.58 -0.25 19.13
N VAL A 98 5.73 0.18 17.87
CA VAL A 98 5.37 -0.58 16.67
C VAL A 98 6.60 -0.76 15.80
N GLY A 99 6.87 -1.99 15.37
CA GLY A 99 7.90 -2.30 14.39
C GLY A 99 7.42 -2.06 12.97
N ILE A 100 8.26 -1.50 12.13
CA ILE A 100 8.03 -1.36 10.68
C ILE A 100 9.11 -2.13 9.95
N GLY A 101 8.71 -3.21 9.25
CA GLY A 101 9.54 -3.90 8.28
C GLY A 101 9.28 -3.32 6.89
N ASP A 102 10.32 -2.76 6.27
CA ASP A 102 10.22 -2.16 4.94
C ASP A 102 11.57 -2.26 4.21
N ASN A 103 11.57 -2.08 2.89
CA ASN A 103 12.79 -2.09 2.09
C ASN A 103 13.57 -0.77 2.14
N SER A 104 13.25 0.09 3.07
CA SER A 104 13.85 1.41 3.22
C SER A 104 13.96 1.83 4.67
N GLU A 105 14.93 2.71 4.94
CA GLU A 105 15.00 3.38 6.24
C GLU A 105 13.89 4.43 6.37
N VAL A 106 13.32 4.52 7.56
CA VAL A 106 12.40 5.62 7.92
C VAL A 106 13.23 6.83 8.31
N SER A 107 13.00 7.96 7.66
CA SER A 107 13.71 9.21 7.97
C SER A 107 13.48 9.66 9.41
N THR A 108 14.52 9.60 10.23
CA THR A 108 14.50 10.13 11.61
C THR A 108 14.34 11.65 11.67
N GLY A 109 14.68 12.34 10.58
CA GLY A 109 14.54 13.80 10.45
C GLY A 109 13.18 14.26 9.93
N HIS A 110 12.26 13.35 9.58
CA HIS A 110 10.94 13.73 9.12
C HIS A 110 10.13 14.34 10.27
N LEU A 111 9.50 15.50 10.04
CA LEU A 111 8.80 16.27 11.07
C LEU A 111 7.77 15.44 11.83
N ASP A 112 6.98 14.63 11.12
CA ASP A 112 5.92 13.80 11.71
C ASP A 112 6.43 12.65 12.59
N PHE A 113 7.75 12.38 12.55
CA PHE A 113 8.35 11.28 13.32
C PHE A 113 9.40 11.75 14.32
N THR A 114 9.66 13.05 14.42
CA THR A 114 10.74 13.62 15.25
C THR A 114 10.73 13.04 16.66
N GLY A 115 11.88 12.45 17.05
CA GLY A 115 12.11 11.86 18.37
C GLY A 115 11.35 10.55 18.63
N ARG A 116 10.72 9.94 17.62
CA ARG A 116 9.90 8.73 17.77
C ARG A 116 10.32 7.56 16.89
N VAL A 117 11.46 7.64 16.21
CA VAL A 117 12.00 6.56 15.40
C VAL A 117 13.27 6.01 16.03
N ILE A 118 13.30 4.73 16.25
CA ILE A 118 14.47 3.92 16.59
C ILE A 118 14.88 3.21 15.31
N SER A 119 15.83 3.78 14.56
CA SER A 119 16.34 3.14 13.34
C SER A 119 17.30 2.01 13.70
N ARG A 120 17.05 0.82 13.17
CA ARG A 120 17.90 -0.37 13.31
C ARG A 120 18.46 -0.83 11.97
N VAL A 121 18.34 0.01 10.96
CA VAL A 121 18.79 -0.23 9.59
C VAL A 121 19.48 1.02 9.06
N SER A 122 20.47 0.84 8.21
CA SER A 122 21.08 1.89 7.41
C SER A 122 20.86 1.52 5.94
N PHE A 123 19.79 2.04 5.37
CA PHE A 123 19.36 1.77 4.00
C PHE A 123 18.93 3.08 3.34
N PRO A 124 18.94 3.15 2.00
CA PRO A 124 18.43 4.36 1.34
C PRO A 124 16.98 4.65 1.76
N ILE A 125 16.73 5.91 2.09
CA ILE A 125 15.37 6.38 2.40
C ILE A 125 14.52 6.29 1.15
N SER A 126 13.33 5.68 1.25
CA SER A 126 12.35 5.66 0.18
C SER A 126 11.00 6.20 0.65
N PHE A 127 10.22 6.67 -0.31
CA PHE A 127 8.87 7.16 -0.02
C PHE A 127 7.94 6.08 0.53
N HIS A 128 8.16 4.78 0.19
CA HIS A 128 7.29 3.69 0.63
C HIS A 128 7.35 3.52 2.15
N GLY A 129 8.52 3.31 2.73
CA GLY A 129 8.68 3.17 4.19
C GLY A 129 8.24 4.41 4.96
N ILE A 130 8.48 5.62 4.41
CA ILE A 130 7.98 6.87 5.01
C ILE A 130 6.45 6.90 4.98
N HIS A 131 5.82 6.53 3.86
CA HIS A 131 4.36 6.52 3.72
C HIS A 131 3.71 5.48 4.63
N VAL A 132 4.25 4.28 4.69
CA VAL A 132 3.79 3.21 5.59
C VAL A 132 3.87 3.68 7.05
N THR A 133 5.03 4.21 7.45
CA THR A 133 5.22 4.76 8.79
C THR A 133 4.28 5.92 9.08
N GLY A 134 4.04 6.79 8.10
CA GLY A 134 3.07 7.89 8.20
C GLY A 134 1.65 7.40 8.45
N THR A 135 1.26 6.31 7.79
CA THR A 135 -0.05 5.67 8.00
C THR A 135 -0.19 5.13 9.42
N VAL A 136 0.87 4.54 9.98
CA VAL A 136 0.88 4.03 11.36
C VAL A 136 0.96 5.18 12.36
N ALA A 137 1.95 6.07 12.25
CA ALA A 137 2.36 6.95 13.34
C ALA A 137 2.64 8.41 12.94
N GLY A 138 2.23 8.85 11.76
CA GLY A 138 2.37 10.25 11.35
C GLY A 138 1.70 11.19 12.36
N ALA A 139 2.42 12.21 12.83
CA ALA A 139 1.90 13.16 13.81
C ALA A 139 0.91 14.17 13.21
N GLY A 140 0.87 14.30 11.87
CA GLY A 140 0.00 15.24 11.16
C GLY A 140 0.32 16.70 11.45
N LEU A 141 1.59 17.03 11.74
CA LEU A 141 2.00 18.37 12.18
C LEU A 141 1.74 19.45 11.13
N LEU A 142 1.99 19.14 9.85
CA LEU A 142 1.73 20.07 8.75
C LEU A 142 0.25 20.11 8.36
N ASN A 143 -0.43 18.98 8.47
CA ASN A 143 -1.85 18.88 8.18
C ASN A 143 -2.48 17.74 9.00
N PRO A 144 -3.29 18.06 10.01
CA PRO A 144 -3.93 17.05 10.89
C PRO A 144 -4.81 16.04 10.15
N LYS A 145 -5.19 16.31 8.91
CA LYS A 145 -5.92 15.36 8.05
C LYS A 145 -5.10 14.12 7.74
N TYR A 146 -3.77 14.23 7.77
CA TYR A 146 -2.83 13.17 7.43
C TYR A 146 -2.15 12.55 8.65
N ASN A 147 -2.71 12.74 9.86
CA ASN A 147 -2.19 12.02 11.01
C ASN A 147 -2.40 10.49 10.84
N GLY A 148 -1.51 9.71 11.44
CA GLY A 148 -1.55 8.26 11.42
C GLY A 148 -2.56 7.67 12.41
N MET A 149 -2.68 6.35 12.38
CA MET A 149 -3.61 5.61 13.26
C MET A 149 -3.22 5.72 14.74
N ALA A 150 -1.90 5.81 15.03
CA ALA A 150 -1.32 5.97 16.36
C ALA A 150 -0.29 7.12 16.36
N PRO A 151 -0.72 8.40 16.25
CA PRO A 151 0.16 9.54 15.93
C PRO A 151 1.22 9.87 16.98
N ARG A 152 1.24 9.21 18.11
CA ARG A 152 2.23 9.35 19.18
C ARG A 152 2.97 8.05 19.51
N ALA A 153 2.78 6.99 18.71
CA ALA A 153 3.53 5.75 18.86
C ALA A 153 5.01 5.94 18.53
N THR A 154 5.85 5.16 19.16
CA THR A 154 7.27 5.01 18.81
C THR A 154 7.43 3.92 17.76
N ILE A 155 8.31 4.13 16.82
CA ILE A 155 8.57 3.23 15.70
C ILE A 155 9.95 2.60 15.86
N VAL A 156 10.04 1.28 15.71
CA VAL A 156 11.28 0.56 15.43
C VAL A 156 11.32 0.27 13.94
N SER A 157 12.27 0.88 13.23
CA SER A 157 12.43 0.68 11.78
C SER A 157 13.49 -0.38 11.51
N GLN A 158 13.15 -1.38 10.72
CA GLN A 158 14.05 -2.47 10.35
C GLN A 158 13.80 -2.90 8.89
N TYR A 159 14.77 -3.62 8.32
CA TYR A 159 14.70 -4.08 6.94
C TYR A 159 13.79 -5.31 6.81
N LEU A 160 12.75 -5.23 5.97
CA LEU A 160 11.85 -6.34 5.61
C LEU A 160 11.55 -7.31 6.78
N SER A 161 11.75 -8.61 6.55
CA SER A 161 11.51 -9.66 7.54
C SER A 161 12.43 -9.64 8.76
N ASP A 162 13.49 -8.82 8.74
CA ASP A 162 14.36 -8.68 9.91
C ASP A 162 13.62 -8.08 11.10
N ILE A 163 12.52 -7.37 10.88
CA ILE A 163 11.66 -6.92 11.98
C ILE A 163 11.02 -8.11 12.71
N ILE A 164 10.67 -9.18 12.00
CA ILE A 164 10.11 -10.41 12.59
C ILE A 164 11.22 -11.19 13.30
N THR A 165 12.38 -11.37 12.66
CA THR A 165 13.49 -12.15 13.25
C THR A 165 14.08 -11.49 14.48
N ASN A 166 14.03 -10.16 14.59
CA ASN A 166 14.49 -9.41 15.76
C ASN A 166 13.38 -9.16 16.80
N THR A 167 12.18 -9.69 16.61
CA THR A 167 11.07 -9.58 17.59
C THR A 167 11.48 -9.90 19.02
N PRO A 168 12.27 -10.97 19.31
CA PRO A 168 12.71 -11.29 20.67
C PRO A 168 13.44 -10.12 21.35
N VAL A 169 14.34 -9.49 20.61
CA VAL A 169 15.12 -8.34 21.09
C VAL A 169 14.23 -7.11 21.27
N TYR A 170 13.43 -6.78 20.27
CA TYR A 170 12.64 -5.54 20.28
C TYR A 170 11.45 -5.60 21.24
N ALA A 171 10.86 -6.80 21.44
CA ALA A 171 9.84 -7.01 22.47
C ALA A 171 10.41 -6.79 23.87
N THR A 172 11.65 -7.24 24.13
CA THR A 172 12.32 -7.12 25.42
C THR A 172 12.85 -5.70 25.65
N ASP A 173 13.62 -5.15 24.69
CA ASP A 173 14.35 -3.91 24.87
C ASP A 173 13.47 -2.66 24.72
N TYR A 174 12.44 -2.75 23.89
CA TYR A 174 11.58 -1.61 23.55
C TYR A 174 10.13 -1.81 23.92
N SER A 175 9.74 -2.97 24.44
CA SER A 175 8.33 -3.34 24.67
C SER A 175 7.49 -3.23 23.38
N MET A 176 8.07 -3.67 22.26
CA MET A 176 7.36 -3.69 20.97
C MET A 176 6.20 -4.68 21.02
N ILE A 177 5.00 -4.22 20.64
CA ILE A 177 3.76 -5.02 20.73
C ILE A 177 3.16 -5.39 19.39
N ALA A 178 3.60 -4.78 18.31
CA ALA A 178 3.11 -5.11 16.97
C ALA A 178 4.17 -4.82 15.92
N THR A 179 4.12 -5.54 14.79
CA THR A 179 4.89 -5.21 13.59
C THR A 179 3.95 -4.99 12.40
N ASN A 180 4.33 -4.11 11.51
CA ASN A 180 3.72 -3.92 10.21
C ASN A 180 4.69 -4.35 9.11
N ASN A 181 4.23 -5.24 8.23
CA ASN A 181 5.01 -5.85 7.16
C ASN A 181 4.28 -5.61 5.83
N SER A 182 4.55 -4.44 5.22
CA SER A 182 3.91 -4.00 3.97
C SER A 182 4.77 -4.38 2.75
N TYR A 183 5.15 -5.64 2.65
CA TYR A 183 5.93 -6.21 1.57
C TYR A 183 5.48 -7.64 1.27
N THR A 184 5.90 -8.17 0.14
CA THR A 184 5.78 -9.58 -0.22
C THR A 184 7.15 -10.17 -0.48
N ALA A 185 7.32 -11.45 -0.23
CA ALA A 185 8.51 -12.22 -0.64
C ALA A 185 8.36 -12.77 -2.06
N ALA A 186 7.33 -12.38 -2.80
CA ALA A 186 6.95 -12.99 -4.06
C ALA A 186 8.01 -12.79 -5.16
N ASP A 187 8.23 -13.87 -5.88
CA ASP A 187 8.52 -13.77 -7.29
C ASP A 187 7.19 -13.44 -8.04
N ASP A 188 7.28 -12.83 -9.21
CA ASP A 188 6.12 -12.44 -10.03
C ASP A 188 5.29 -13.64 -10.56
N SER A 189 5.60 -14.86 -10.12
CA SER A 189 5.02 -16.10 -10.66
C SER A 189 3.81 -16.63 -9.89
N CYS A 190 3.51 -16.10 -8.71
CA CYS A 190 2.50 -16.61 -7.77
C CYS A 190 2.68 -18.11 -7.39
N ALA A 191 3.75 -18.75 -7.84
CA ALA A 191 3.94 -20.20 -7.71
C ALA A 191 4.05 -20.69 -6.26
N GLY A 192 4.41 -19.82 -5.34
CA GLY A 192 4.50 -20.10 -3.90
C GLY A 192 3.34 -19.52 -3.07
N ASN A 193 2.40 -18.80 -3.69
CA ASN A 193 1.34 -18.15 -2.95
C ASN A 193 0.41 -19.18 -2.29
N GLY A 194 0.12 -18.96 -1.01
CA GLY A 194 -0.71 -19.86 -0.21
C GLY A 194 0.04 -21.09 0.36
N ALA A 195 1.34 -21.25 0.07
CA ALA A 195 2.12 -22.30 0.68
C ALA A 195 2.45 -21.96 2.15
N TYR A 196 2.35 -22.95 3.03
CA TYR A 196 2.86 -22.84 4.40
C TYR A 196 4.35 -23.18 4.41
N ASP A 197 5.17 -22.16 4.19
CA ASP A 197 6.62 -22.27 4.06
C ASP A 197 7.38 -22.08 5.40
N PHE A 198 8.71 -22.04 5.33
CA PHE A 198 9.56 -21.77 6.49
C PHE A 198 9.23 -20.43 7.16
N THR A 199 8.96 -19.37 6.38
CA THR A 199 8.67 -18.03 6.91
C THR A 199 7.33 -18.02 7.65
N SER A 200 6.32 -18.69 7.11
CA SER A 200 5.02 -18.87 7.76
C SER A 200 5.16 -19.60 9.09
N ASN A 201 5.88 -20.73 9.09
CA ASN A 201 6.15 -21.51 10.30
C ASN A 201 6.95 -20.72 11.35
N TYR A 202 7.97 -19.98 10.90
CA TYR A 202 8.77 -19.15 11.80
C TYR A 202 7.92 -18.05 12.45
N THR A 203 7.08 -17.36 11.67
CA THR A 203 6.20 -16.30 12.17
C THR A 203 5.20 -16.83 13.19
N ASP A 204 4.58 -17.98 12.91
CA ASP A 204 3.67 -18.65 13.84
C ASP A 204 4.36 -19.01 15.17
N ASN A 205 5.58 -19.53 15.11
CA ASN A 205 6.36 -19.84 16.30
C ASN A 205 6.73 -18.58 17.09
N GLN A 206 7.04 -17.48 16.42
CA GLN A 206 7.27 -16.18 17.07
C GLN A 206 6.02 -15.71 17.82
N MET A 207 4.84 -15.75 17.19
CA MET A 207 3.58 -15.34 17.81
C MET A 207 3.20 -16.22 18.99
N ARG A 208 3.54 -17.51 18.97
CA ARG A 208 3.32 -18.43 20.10
C ARG A 208 4.26 -18.18 21.25
N THR A 209 5.50 -17.75 20.96
CA THR A 209 6.53 -17.51 21.99
C THR A 209 6.42 -16.13 22.60
N TYR A 210 6.05 -15.15 21.78
CA TYR A 210 5.89 -13.73 22.17
C TYR A 210 4.42 -13.32 21.99
N GLU A 211 3.53 -13.91 22.77
CA GLU A 211 2.08 -13.73 22.70
C GLU A 211 1.62 -12.28 22.79
N GLN A 212 2.47 -11.38 23.34
CA GLN A 212 2.23 -9.95 23.42
C GLN A 212 2.50 -9.20 22.10
N VAL A 213 3.09 -9.86 21.10
CA VAL A 213 3.46 -9.22 19.82
C VAL A 213 2.59 -9.73 18.69
N LEU A 214 1.92 -8.82 17.99
CA LEU A 214 1.12 -9.11 16.80
C LEU A 214 1.91 -8.79 15.53
N HIS A 215 2.06 -9.74 14.62
CA HIS A 215 2.58 -9.50 13.27
C HIS A 215 1.43 -9.24 12.30
N VAL A 216 1.41 -8.03 11.70
CA VAL A 216 0.45 -7.64 10.67
C VAL A 216 1.16 -7.68 9.32
N VAL A 217 0.64 -8.46 8.39
CA VAL A 217 1.23 -8.70 7.07
C VAL A 217 0.24 -8.28 5.98
N SER A 218 0.73 -7.68 4.90
CA SER A 218 -0.11 -7.33 3.75
C SER A 218 -0.62 -8.60 3.06
N ALA A 219 -1.85 -8.52 2.54
CA ALA A 219 -2.45 -9.62 1.77
C ALA A 219 -1.96 -9.69 0.31
N GLY A 220 -1.18 -8.72 -0.14
CA GLY A 220 -0.75 -8.57 -1.53
C GLY A 220 -1.51 -7.47 -2.26
N ASN A 221 -1.19 -7.30 -3.55
CA ASN A 221 -1.79 -6.28 -4.42
C ASN A 221 -2.42 -6.87 -5.69
N ASP A 222 -2.39 -8.19 -5.86
CA ASP A 222 -2.85 -8.90 -7.06
C ASP A 222 -4.23 -9.53 -6.86
#